data_0029cb3da665e26f75ed20ba01ff79b2
#
_entry.id   0029cb3da665e26f75ed20ba01ff79b2
#
_cell.length_a   1.000
_cell.length_b   1.000
_cell.length_c   1.000
_cell.angle_alpha   90.00
_cell.angle_beta   90.00
_cell.angle_gamma   90.00
#
_symmetry.space_group_name_H-M   'P 1'
#
loop_
_entity.id
_entity.type
_entity.pdbx_description
1 polymer ?
#
loop_
_entity_poly.entity_id
_entity_poly.type
_entity_poly.pdbx_seq_one_letter_code
_entity_poly.pdbx_strand_id
1 'polypeptide(L)'
;MNAYFSYEADWLKQRNAWHTAAEIWQQPDLWAALHRQLQDQQAQWQPFLAPLLANPRLQIVLCGAGSSAFAGRALAPWLRERTGRDVAAYGTTDIVANPRQYLDPERPTLLVSFARSGNSPESVATVELADQLLPESYHLMLVCNPDSRLAQYAHQRGNVCSLVMPQGSNDQSFAMTSSFSCMMLSAALLLGPASLEAAQAPLNAMVQRCRTLRETLQPQVKALAASGFRRYITLGGSCFTGLAEEASL
;
A
#
# COMPACT_ATOMS: atom_id res chain seq x y z
N MET A 1 22.41 -24.69 -1.65
CA MET A 1 21.23 -24.50 -0.77
C MET A 1 20.15 -23.78 -1.53
N ASN A 2 18.92 -24.28 -1.51
CA ASN A 2 17.78 -23.57 -2.08
C ASN A 2 17.56 -22.26 -1.32
N ALA A 3 17.41 -21.15 -2.04
CA ALA A 3 17.20 -19.84 -1.43
C ALA A 3 15.70 -19.52 -1.30
N TYR A 4 15.01 -19.31 -2.42
CA TYR A 4 13.59 -18.98 -2.45
C TYR A 4 12.87 -19.87 -3.48
N PHE A 5 11.68 -20.33 -3.15
CA PHE A 5 10.85 -21.15 -4.04
C PHE A 5 11.57 -22.37 -4.61
N SER A 6 12.46 -23.02 -3.83
CA SER A 6 13.31 -24.13 -4.24
C SER A 6 14.20 -23.86 -5.45
N TYR A 7 14.55 -22.59 -5.69
CA TYR A 7 15.58 -22.23 -6.66
C TYR A 7 16.92 -21.98 -5.94
N GLU A 8 18.01 -22.31 -6.60
CA GLU A 8 19.37 -22.01 -6.14
C GLU A 8 19.62 -20.50 -6.21
N ALA A 9 20.40 -19.98 -5.26
CA ALA A 9 20.73 -18.54 -5.19
C ALA A 9 21.37 -18.04 -6.49
N ASP A 10 22.31 -18.79 -7.04
CA ASP A 10 23.03 -18.40 -8.26
C ASP A 10 22.10 -18.46 -9.49
N TRP A 11 21.14 -19.39 -9.53
CA TRP A 11 20.14 -19.46 -10.58
C TRP A 11 19.27 -18.20 -10.61
N LEU A 12 18.83 -17.72 -9.42
CA LEU A 12 18.03 -16.50 -9.30
C LEU A 12 18.84 -15.25 -9.68
N LYS A 13 20.11 -15.16 -9.23
CA LYS A 13 20.98 -14.02 -9.54
C LYS A 13 21.28 -13.92 -11.03
N GLN A 14 21.60 -15.03 -11.70
CA GLN A 14 21.87 -15.06 -13.15
C GLN A 14 20.68 -14.59 -13.99
N ARG A 15 19.46 -14.66 -13.45
CA ARG A 15 18.21 -14.25 -14.11
C ARG A 15 17.67 -12.90 -13.61
N ASN A 16 18.44 -12.18 -12.81
CA ASN A 16 18.01 -10.95 -12.16
C ASN A 16 16.69 -11.10 -11.36
N ALA A 17 16.39 -12.31 -10.87
CA ALA A 17 15.17 -12.65 -10.15
C ALA A 17 15.34 -12.71 -8.62
N TRP A 18 16.57 -12.46 -8.12
CA TRP A 18 16.89 -12.58 -6.70
C TRP A 18 16.03 -11.70 -5.82
N HIS A 19 15.99 -10.40 -6.11
CA HIS A 19 15.24 -9.43 -5.31
C HIS A 19 13.75 -9.73 -5.33
N THR A 20 13.16 -9.93 -6.51
CA THR A 20 11.74 -10.26 -6.65
C THR A 20 11.35 -11.52 -5.86
N ALA A 21 12.17 -12.58 -5.95
CA ALA A 21 11.91 -13.82 -5.21
C ALA A 21 11.99 -13.63 -3.69
N ALA A 22 13.00 -12.88 -3.21
CA ALA A 22 13.16 -12.55 -1.79
C ALA A 22 12.01 -11.71 -1.28
N GLU A 23 11.64 -10.67 -2.03
CA GLU A 23 10.60 -9.71 -1.70
C GLU A 23 9.20 -10.34 -1.68
N ILE A 24 8.91 -11.27 -2.59
CA ILE A 24 7.67 -12.07 -2.52
C ILE A 24 7.71 -13.00 -1.29
N TRP A 25 8.84 -13.67 -1.05
CA TRP A 25 8.95 -14.65 0.02
C TRP A 25 8.76 -14.05 1.41
N GLN A 26 9.28 -12.85 1.66
CA GLN A 26 9.28 -12.21 2.97
C GLN A 26 7.93 -11.57 3.37
N GLN A 27 7.00 -11.36 2.44
CA GLN A 27 5.78 -10.58 2.68
C GLN A 27 5.02 -11.00 3.96
N PRO A 28 4.74 -12.30 4.23
CA PRO A 28 4.02 -12.69 5.45
C PRO A 28 4.72 -12.26 6.74
N ASP A 29 6.05 -12.25 6.74
CA ASP A 29 6.83 -11.85 7.91
C ASP A 29 6.79 -10.32 8.09
N LEU A 30 6.81 -9.58 7.00
CA LEU A 30 6.66 -8.12 7.00
C LEU A 30 5.25 -7.68 7.45
N TRP A 31 4.19 -8.41 7.09
CA TRP A 31 2.84 -8.10 7.56
C TRP A 31 2.70 -8.27 9.07
N ALA A 32 3.31 -9.32 9.63
CA ALA A 32 3.35 -9.50 11.08
C ALA A 32 4.20 -8.42 11.77
N ALA A 33 5.30 -7.98 11.15
CA ALA A 33 6.12 -6.88 11.64
C ALA A 33 5.38 -5.54 11.57
N LEU A 34 4.68 -5.27 10.46
CA LEU A 34 3.86 -4.07 10.28
C LEU A 34 2.82 -3.91 11.39
N HIS A 35 2.09 -4.98 11.70
CA HIS A 35 1.06 -4.92 12.73
C HIS A 35 1.65 -4.53 14.09
N ARG A 36 2.76 -5.16 14.52
CA ARG A 36 3.46 -4.79 15.76
C ARG A 36 3.93 -3.35 15.72
N GLN A 37 4.55 -2.93 14.63
CA GLN A 37 5.02 -1.56 14.44
C GLN A 37 3.88 -0.54 14.55
N LEU A 38 2.71 -0.80 13.98
CA LEU A 38 1.54 0.07 14.11
C LEU A 38 1.02 0.13 15.55
N GLN A 39 1.09 -0.96 16.31
CA GLN A 39 0.76 -0.98 17.75
C GLN A 39 1.75 -0.10 18.52
N ASP A 40 3.05 -0.26 18.29
CA ASP A 40 4.11 0.50 18.97
C ASP A 40 4.03 2.00 18.64
N GLN A 41 3.59 2.35 17.43
CA GLN A 41 3.43 3.73 16.95
C GLN A 41 2.04 4.30 17.20
N GLN A 42 1.17 3.64 17.97
CA GLN A 42 -0.21 4.08 18.18
C GLN A 42 -0.30 5.50 18.73
N ALA A 43 0.59 5.89 19.62
CA ALA A 43 0.66 7.25 20.16
C ALA A 43 0.97 8.34 19.11
N GLN A 44 1.55 7.95 17.97
CA GLN A 44 1.84 8.86 16.85
C GLN A 44 0.63 9.06 15.94
N TRP A 45 0.01 7.98 15.49
CA TRP A 45 -1.02 8.04 14.43
C TRP A 45 -2.45 8.17 14.98
N GLN A 46 -2.76 7.60 16.15
CA GLN A 46 -4.13 7.59 16.67
C GLN A 46 -4.66 8.99 17.02
N PRO A 47 -3.90 9.88 17.70
CA PRO A 47 -4.36 11.24 17.96
C PRO A 47 -4.58 12.06 16.69
N PHE A 48 -3.88 11.75 15.61
CA PHE A 48 -4.06 12.37 14.30
C PHE A 48 -5.30 11.84 13.58
N LEU A 49 -5.46 10.52 13.50
CA LEU A 49 -6.55 9.91 12.73
C LEU A 49 -7.91 9.91 13.43
N ALA A 50 -7.95 9.71 14.75
CA ALA A 50 -9.20 9.54 15.46
C ALA A 50 -10.17 10.73 15.30
N PRO A 51 -9.77 12.00 15.48
CA PRO A 51 -10.66 13.14 15.29
C PRO A 51 -11.09 13.30 13.82
N LEU A 52 -10.22 13.01 12.86
CA LEU A 52 -10.55 13.05 11.44
C LEU A 52 -11.59 11.98 11.08
N LEU A 53 -11.36 10.76 11.53
CA LEU A 53 -12.29 9.66 11.31
C LEU A 53 -13.62 9.82 12.08
N ALA A 54 -13.73 10.67 13.07
CA ALA A 54 -15.00 11.04 13.72
C ALA A 54 -15.82 12.04 12.89
N ASN A 55 -15.21 12.79 11.96
CA ASN A 55 -15.90 13.78 11.14
C ASN A 55 -16.70 13.11 10.00
N PRO A 56 -18.04 13.22 9.98
CA PRO A 56 -18.87 12.62 8.93
C PRO A 56 -18.71 13.27 7.55
N ARG A 57 -18.17 14.49 7.49
CA ARG A 57 -17.92 15.22 6.23
C ARG A 57 -16.57 14.85 5.60
N LEU A 58 -15.70 14.11 6.32
CA LEU A 58 -14.38 13.76 5.84
C LEU A 58 -14.46 12.95 4.55
N GLN A 59 -13.79 13.43 3.51
CA GLN A 59 -13.45 12.66 2.33
C GLN A 59 -12.08 11.99 2.52
N ILE A 60 -11.95 10.74 2.15
CA ILE A 60 -10.68 10.01 2.13
C ILE A 60 -10.28 9.80 0.67
N VAL A 61 -9.13 10.32 0.28
CA VAL A 61 -8.57 10.17 -1.06
C VAL A 61 -7.31 9.30 -0.98
N LEU A 62 -7.41 8.08 -1.50
CA LEU A 62 -6.27 7.16 -1.63
C LEU A 62 -5.53 7.50 -2.93
N CYS A 63 -4.24 7.82 -2.87
CA CYS A 63 -3.50 8.22 -4.06
C CYS A 63 -2.10 7.60 -4.14
N GLY A 64 -1.62 7.46 -5.37
CA GLY A 64 -0.32 6.93 -5.71
C GLY A 64 -0.11 6.91 -7.21
N ALA A 65 1.06 6.45 -7.67
CA ALA A 65 1.38 6.26 -9.09
C ALA A 65 1.65 4.78 -9.37
N GLY A 66 1.23 4.27 -10.54
CA GLY A 66 1.39 2.86 -10.92
C GLY A 66 0.82 1.91 -9.86
N SER A 67 1.61 0.93 -9.42
CA SER A 67 1.24 -0.02 -8.37
C SER A 67 0.66 0.64 -7.12
N SER A 68 1.17 1.80 -6.73
CA SER A 68 0.64 2.56 -5.58
C SER A 68 -0.79 3.05 -5.81
N ALA A 69 -1.18 3.41 -7.04
CA ALA A 69 -2.57 3.76 -7.38
C ALA A 69 -3.47 2.52 -7.32
N PHE A 70 -2.97 1.36 -7.74
CA PHE A 70 -3.73 0.11 -7.72
C PHE A 70 -4.01 -0.38 -6.29
N ALA A 71 -3.10 -0.13 -5.34
CA ALA A 71 -3.35 -0.36 -3.92
C ALA A 71 -4.57 0.43 -3.43
N GLY A 72 -4.66 1.71 -3.80
CA GLY A 72 -5.82 2.55 -3.51
C GLY A 72 -7.11 2.02 -4.15
N ARG A 73 -7.06 1.64 -5.43
CA ARG A 73 -8.21 1.06 -6.16
C ARG A 73 -8.71 -0.25 -5.54
N ALA A 74 -7.81 -1.08 -5.03
CA ALA A 74 -8.17 -2.30 -4.32
C ALA A 74 -8.87 -2.01 -2.99
N LEU A 75 -8.45 -0.98 -2.27
CA LEU A 75 -8.97 -0.68 -0.93
C LEU A 75 -10.24 0.16 -0.92
N ALA A 76 -10.40 1.11 -1.84
CA ALA A 76 -11.48 2.08 -1.78
C ALA A 76 -12.89 1.44 -1.73
N PRO A 77 -13.24 0.41 -2.55
CA PRO A 77 -14.54 -0.23 -2.47
C PRO A 77 -14.79 -0.89 -1.11
N TRP A 78 -13.79 -1.58 -0.57
CA TRP A 78 -13.89 -2.25 0.72
C TRP A 78 -14.03 -1.26 1.87
N LEU A 79 -13.24 -0.19 1.88
CA LEU A 79 -13.33 0.85 2.91
C LEU A 79 -14.70 1.55 2.87
N ARG A 80 -15.22 1.89 1.69
CA ARG A 80 -16.58 2.46 1.55
C ARG A 80 -17.64 1.55 2.15
N GLU A 81 -17.63 0.27 1.75
CA GLU A 81 -18.61 -0.71 2.23
C GLU A 81 -18.54 -0.89 3.75
N ARG A 82 -17.34 -1.00 4.30
CA ARG A 82 -17.14 -1.34 5.72
C ARG A 82 -17.27 -0.16 6.67
N THR A 83 -17.00 1.04 6.20
CA THR A 83 -16.99 2.24 7.06
C THR A 83 -18.16 3.18 6.79
N GLY A 84 -18.85 3.02 5.66
CA GLY A 84 -19.87 3.98 5.19
C GLY A 84 -19.31 5.35 4.80
N ARG A 85 -17.97 5.50 4.68
CA ARG A 85 -17.33 6.78 4.39
C ARG A 85 -17.19 7.00 2.89
N ASP A 86 -17.05 8.27 2.54
CA ASP A 86 -16.65 8.64 1.18
C ASP A 86 -15.15 8.39 1.00
N VAL A 87 -14.81 7.34 0.26
CA VAL A 87 -13.44 6.95 -0.05
C VAL A 87 -13.27 6.86 -1.55
N ALA A 88 -12.39 7.66 -2.11
CA ALA A 88 -12.03 7.63 -3.52
C ALA A 88 -10.58 7.15 -3.70
N ALA A 89 -10.25 6.67 -4.90
CA ALA A 89 -8.88 6.30 -5.26
C ALA A 89 -8.51 6.93 -6.60
N TYR A 90 -7.42 7.69 -6.63
CA TYR A 90 -6.97 8.43 -7.83
C TYR A 90 -5.47 8.25 -8.05
N GLY A 91 -5.06 8.24 -9.32
CA GLY A 91 -3.65 8.34 -9.68
C GLY A 91 -3.10 9.73 -9.34
N THR A 92 -1.89 9.81 -8.79
CA THR A 92 -1.24 11.12 -8.56
C THR A 92 -1.01 11.88 -9.87
N THR A 93 -0.79 11.18 -10.96
CA THR A 93 -0.69 11.77 -12.31
C THR A 93 -1.98 12.45 -12.75
N ASP A 94 -3.13 11.86 -12.41
CA ASP A 94 -4.45 12.43 -12.76
C ASP A 94 -4.72 13.67 -11.90
N ILE A 95 -4.43 13.61 -10.60
CA ILE A 95 -4.57 14.75 -9.68
C ILE A 95 -3.70 15.92 -10.14
N VAL A 96 -2.42 15.67 -10.47
CA VAL A 96 -1.51 16.74 -10.91
C VAL A 96 -1.94 17.36 -12.24
N ALA A 97 -2.48 16.54 -13.16
CA ALA A 97 -2.96 17.02 -14.46
C ALA A 97 -4.17 17.95 -14.33
N ASN A 98 -5.11 17.65 -13.43
CA ASN A 98 -6.31 18.47 -13.22
C ASN A 98 -6.83 18.37 -11.77
N PRO A 99 -6.16 19.01 -10.79
CA PRO A 99 -6.44 18.81 -9.38
C PRO A 99 -7.88 19.14 -8.96
N ARG A 100 -8.50 20.13 -9.61
CA ARG A 100 -9.88 20.56 -9.28
C ARG A 100 -10.96 19.54 -9.65
N GLN A 101 -10.64 18.51 -10.44
CA GLN A 101 -11.57 17.40 -10.71
C GLN A 101 -11.56 16.35 -9.61
N TYR A 102 -10.51 16.29 -8.79
CA TYR A 102 -10.27 15.23 -7.81
C TYR A 102 -10.26 15.71 -6.36
N LEU A 103 -10.01 17.02 -6.16
CA LEU A 103 -9.91 17.65 -4.84
C LEU A 103 -11.06 18.63 -4.67
N ASP A 104 -11.94 18.36 -3.70
CA ASP A 104 -13.12 19.17 -3.39
C ASP A 104 -12.79 20.15 -2.26
N PRO A 105 -12.70 21.48 -2.52
CA PRO A 105 -12.37 22.47 -1.50
C PRO A 105 -13.46 22.67 -0.43
N GLU A 106 -14.68 22.19 -0.69
CA GLU A 106 -15.81 22.34 0.24
C GLU A 106 -15.82 21.27 1.35
N ARG A 107 -14.86 20.34 1.32
CA ARG A 107 -14.83 19.20 2.25
C ARG A 107 -13.45 19.03 2.88
N PRO A 108 -13.39 18.74 4.20
CA PRO A 108 -12.16 18.28 4.81
C PRO A 108 -11.71 16.97 4.15
N THR A 109 -10.46 16.92 3.73
CA THR A 109 -9.92 15.80 2.95
C THR A 109 -8.71 15.19 3.65
N LEU A 110 -8.75 13.87 3.89
CA LEU A 110 -7.58 13.06 4.24
C LEU A 110 -6.99 12.45 2.98
N LEU A 111 -5.86 12.98 2.53
CA LEU A 111 -5.07 12.42 1.44
C LEU A 111 -4.17 11.30 1.98
N VAL A 112 -4.35 10.08 1.50
CA VAL A 112 -3.56 8.90 1.88
C VAL A 112 -2.61 8.58 0.74
N SER A 113 -1.34 8.91 0.92
CA SER A 113 -0.31 8.72 -0.11
C SER A 113 0.39 7.37 0.05
N PHE A 114 0.28 6.52 -0.97
CA PHE A 114 1.06 5.30 -1.08
C PHE A 114 2.33 5.58 -1.90
N ALA A 115 3.50 5.39 -1.30
CA ALA A 115 4.74 5.73 -1.99
C ALA A 115 5.92 4.83 -1.60
N ARG A 116 6.38 3.95 -2.51
CA ARG A 116 7.57 3.14 -2.25
C ARG A 116 8.80 4.02 -2.08
N SER A 117 9.17 4.78 -3.10
CA SER A 117 10.32 5.68 -3.05
C SER A 117 10.05 6.97 -2.30
N GLY A 118 8.81 7.48 -2.33
CA GLY A 118 8.41 8.76 -1.76
C GLY A 118 9.07 10.00 -2.36
N ASN A 119 9.70 9.85 -3.54
CA ASN A 119 10.45 10.90 -4.22
C ASN A 119 9.90 11.25 -5.61
N SER A 120 8.87 10.57 -6.09
CA SER A 120 8.33 10.83 -7.40
C SER A 120 7.74 12.25 -7.48
N PRO A 121 8.02 12.99 -8.56
CA PRO A 121 7.58 14.38 -8.68
C PRO A 121 6.08 14.56 -8.54
N GLU A 122 5.29 13.66 -9.15
CA GLU A 122 3.83 13.69 -9.11
C GLU A 122 3.27 13.41 -7.71
N SER A 123 3.92 12.56 -6.92
CA SER A 123 3.49 12.29 -5.54
C SER A 123 3.70 13.51 -4.64
N VAL A 124 4.85 14.18 -4.78
CA VAL A 124 5.14 15.40 -4.04
C VAL A 124 4.23 16.54 -4.48
N ALA A 125 4.07 16.73 -5.80
CA ALA A 125 3.20 17.78 -6.34
C ALA A 125 1.73 17.58 -5.91
N THR A 126 1.25 16.34 -5.82
CA THR A 126 -0.12 16.06 -5.33
C THR A 126 -0.34 16.57 -3.92
N VAL A 127 0.60 16.36 -3.02
CA VAL A 127 0.53 16.83 -1.63
C VAL A 127 0.58 18.36 -1.58
N GLU A 128 1.50 18.97 -2.32
CA GLU A 128 1.63 20.44 -2.41
C GLU A 128 0.37 21.08 -2.99
N LEU A 129 -0.24 20.48 -4.01
CA LEU A 129 -1.50 20.96 -4.60
C LEU A 129 -2.68 20.82 -3.64
N ALA A 130 -2.74 19.72 -2.87
CA ALA A 130 -3.76 19.56 -1.85
C ALA A 130 -3.67 20.65 -0.78
N ASP A 131 -2.46 20.97 -0.28
CA ASP A 131 -2.26 22.06 0.67
C ASP A 131 -2.57 23.45 0.10
N GLN A 132 -2.42 23.66 -1.21
CA GLN A 132 -2.76 24.93 -1.87
C GLN A 132 -4.25 25.10 -2.15
N LEU A 133 -4.96 24.01 -2.45
CA LEU A 133 -6.32 24.05 -2.97
C LEU A 133 -7.38 23.74 -1.93
N LEU A 134 -7.02 22.97 -0.89
CA LEU A 134 -7.95 22.52 0.15
C LEU A 134 -7.75 23.34 1.43
N PRO A 135 -8.77 24.04 1.93
CA PRO A 135 -8.68 24.75 3.21
C PRO A 135 -8.45 23.83 4.40
N GLU A 136 -8.99 22.61 4.31
CA GLU A 136 -8.85 21.56 5.34
C GLU A 136 -8.21 20.31 4.71
N SER A 137 -6.88 20.36 4.47
CA SER A 137 -6.07 19.23 3.98
C SER A 137 -5.37 18.52 5.14
N TYR A 138 -5.44 17.19 5.13
CA TYR A 138 -4.73 16.31 6.06
C TYR A 138 -4.04 15.21 5.26
N HIS A 139 -2.86 14.79 5.71
CA HIS A 139 -2.06 13.84 4.96
C HIS A 139 -1.64 12.65 5.83
N LEU A 140 -2.00 11.46 5.39
CA LEU A 140 -1.44 10.20 5.88
C LEU A 140 -0.47 9.66 4.83
N MET A 141 0.81 9.68 5.14
CA MET A 141 1.85 9.21 4.22
C MET A 141 2.32 7.83 4.62
N LEU A 142 2.09 6.85 3.76
CA LEU A 142 2.54 5.47 3.90
C LEU A 142 3.70 5.27 2.96
N VAL A 143 4.94 5.33 3.49
CA VAL A 143 6.16 5.35 2.69
C VAL A 143 7.08 4.20 3.06
N CYS A 144 7.83 3.66 2.08
CA CYS A 144 8.81 2.61 2.38
C CYS A 144 10.24 3.16 2.55
N ASN A 145 10.52 4.34 2.00
CA ASN A 145 11.82 4.99 2.13
C ASN A 145 11.77 6.10 3.21
N PRO A 146 12.47 5.93 4.36
CA PRO A 146 12.47 6.93 5.43
C PRO A 146 13.14 8.25 5.03
N ASP A 147 14.06 8.23 4.06
CA ASP A 147 14.81 9.41 3.62
C ASP A 147 14.12 10.13 2.45
N SER A 148 12.86 9.79 2.17
CA SER A 148 12.13 10.37 1.06
C SER A 148 11.61 11.78 1.35
N ARG A 149 11.35 12.53 0.26
CA ARG A 149 10.72 13.86 0.32
C ARG A 149 9.37 13.82 1.04
N LEU A 150 8.55 12.78 0.78
CA LEU A 150 7.27 12.62 1.47
C LEU A 150 7.43 12.28 2.95
N ALA A 151 8.41 11.46 3.33
CA ALA A 151 8.68 11.20 4.75
C ALA A 151 9.11 12.49 5.47
N GLN A 152 9.95 13.31 4.83
CA GLN A 152 10.42 14.58 5.37
C GLN A 152 9.34 15.67 5.35
N TYR A 153 8.33 15.56 4.50
CA TYR A 153 7.23 16.53 4.41
C TYR A 153 6.45 16.65 5.74
N ALA A 154 6.44 15.58 6.54
CA ALA A 154 5.80 15.55 7.85
C ALA A 154 6.52 16.39 8.90
N HIS A 155 7.77 16.77 8.69
CA HIS A 155 8.55 17.51 9.65
C HIS A 155 7.93 18.90 9.87
N GLN A 156 7.57 19.18 11.13
CA GLN A 156 7.03 20.48 11.59
C GLN A 156 5.63 20.85 11.04
N ARG A 157 4.86 19.87 10.53
CA ARG A 157 3.50 20.08 10.03
C ARG A 157 2.47 19.34 10.89
N GLY A 158 1.50 20.08 11.44
CA GLY A 158 0.46 19.50 12.28
C GLY A 158 -0.62 18.74 11.52
N ASN A 159 -0.73 18.95 10.20
CA ASN A 159 -1.71 18.30 9.33
C ASN A 159 -1.15 17.04 8.62
N VAL A 160 0.00 16.53 9.02
CA VAL A 160 0.67 15.37 8.38
C VAL A 160 1.03 14.30 9.40
N CYS A 161 0.64 13.07 9.11
CA CYS A 161 1.14 11.87 9.78
C CYS A 161 1.88 11.01 8.77
N SER A 162 3.17 10.77 8.97
CA SER A 162 3.99 9.91 8.11
C SER A 162 4.37 8.64 8.85
N LEU A 163 4.08 7.50 8.24
CA LEU A 163 4.41 6.18 8.74
C LEU A 163 5.33 5.48 7.73
N VAL A 164 6.53 5.16 8.17
CA VAL A 164 7.47 4.37 7.37
C VAL A 164 7.14 2.89 7.53
N MET A 165 7.02 2.19 6.42
CA MET A 165 6.74 0.76 6.42
C MET A 165 7.91 -0.05 7.01
N PRO A 166 7.71 -1.30 7.45
CA PRO A 166 8.77 -2.10 8.05
C PRO A 166 10.03 -2.18 7.22
N GLN A 167 11.17 -2.28 7.87
CA GLN A 167 12.44 -2.49 7.19
C GLN A 167 12.35 -3.74 6.29
N GLY A 168 12.82 -3.63 5.05
CA GLY A 168 12.71 -4.67 4.03
C GLY A 168 11.50 -4.51 3.10
N SER A 169 10.54 -3.63 3.41
CA SER A 169 9.40 -3.37 2.52
C SER A 169 9.72 -2.45 1.33
N ASN A 170 10.87 -1.78 1.35
CA ASN A 170 11.31 -0.94 0.23
C ASN A 170 11.90 -1.82 -0.87
N ASP A 171 11.03 -2.33 -1.73
CA ASP A 171 11.41 -3.25 -2.81
C ASP A 171 12.51 -2.67 -3.70
N GLN A 172 13.54 -3.48 -3.96
CA GLN A 172 14.65 -3.15 -4.87
C GLN A 172 14.34 -3.62 -6.30
N SER A 173 13.47 -4.62 -6.45
CA SER A 173 13.01 -5.07 -7.75
C SER A 173 12.13 -4.03 -8.43
N PHE A 174 11.95 -4.18 -9.75
CA PHE A 174 11.02 -3.34 -10.51
C PHE A 174 9.58 -3.53 -10.03
N ALA A 175 9.14 -4.78 -9.90
CA ALA A 175 7.82 -5.11 -9.41
C ALA A 175 7.68 -4.76 -7.92
N MET A 176 6.64 -4.04 -7.57
CA MET A 176 6.28 -3.75 -6.18
C MET A 176 5.56 -4.96 -5.59
N THR A 177 6.13 -5.56 -4.55
CA THR A 177 5.58 -6.74 -3.88
C THR A 177 5.40 -6.50 -2.39
N SER A 178 6.48 -6.44 -1.64
CA SER A 178 6.46 -6.13 -0.21
C SER A 178 5.94 -4.73 0.07
N SER A 179 6.38 -3.72 -0.70
CA SER A 179 5.92 -2.34 -0.55
C SER A 179 4.43 -2.22 -0.81
N PHE A 180 3.94 -2.80 -1.92
CA PHE A 180 2.54 -2.79 -2.28
C PHE A 180 1.66 -3.36 -1.17
N SER A 181 1.96 -4.58 -0.73
CA SER A 181 1.13 -5.28 0.27
C SER A 181 1.24 -4.66 1.67
N CYS A 182 2.42 -4.17 2.08
CA CYS A 182 2.58 -3.49 3.37
C CYS A 182 1.82 -2.17 3.42
N MET A 183 1.91 -1.32 2.39
CA MET A 183 1.18 -0.06 2.34
C MET A 183 -0.34 -0.29 2.29
N MET A 184 -0.80 -1.24 1.48
CA MET A 184 -2.21 -1.61 1.40
C MET A 184 -2.74 -2.12 2.74
N LEU A 185 -2.03 -3.05 3.39
CA LEU A 185 -2.42 -3.58 4.70
C LEU A 185 -2.40 -2.49 5.78
N SER A 186 -1.40 -1.60 5.76
CA SER A 186 -1.34 -0.46 6.69
C SER A 186 -2.59 0.42 6.59
N ALA A 187 -2.99 0.82 5.38
CA ALA A 187 -4.20 1.60 5.19
C ALA A 187 -5.47 0.85 5.62
N ALA A 188 -5.56 -0.46 5.34
CA ALA A 188 -6.68 -1.29 5.78
C ALA A 188 -6.79 -1.36 7.31
N LEU A 189 -5.67 -1.47 8.02
CA LEU A 189 -5.61 -1.53 9.48
C LEU A 189 -5.92 -0.17 10.14
N LEU A 190 -5.45 0.93 9.54
CA LEU A 190 -5.61 2.28 10.11
C LEU A 190 -6.99 2.90 9.83
N LEU A 191 -7.57 2.62 8.67
CA LEU A 191 -8.80 3.24 8.19
C LEU A 191 -10.01 2.31 8.25
N GLY A 192 -9.78 1.01 8.43
CA GLY A 192 -10.83 0.00 8.52
C GLY A 192 -11.60 0.06 9.85
N PRO A 193 -12.69 -0.70 9.96
CA PRO A 193 -13.58 -0.66 11.14
C PRO A 193 -13.05 -1.41 12.36
N ALA A 194 -12.08 -2.30 12.18
CA ALA A 194 -11.53 -3.13 13.25
C ALA A 194 -10.36 -2.44 13.95
N SER A 195 -10.30 -2.52 15.29
CA SER A 195 -9.10 -2.11 16.02
C SER A 195 -7.90 -3.01 15.67
N LEU A 196 -6.67 -2.54 15.91
CA LEU A 196 -5.47 -3.35 15.71
C LEU A 196 -5.51 -4.64 16.55
N GLU A 197 -6.05 -4.57 17.77
CA GLU A 197 -6.21 -5.75 18.62
C GLU A 197 -7.17 -6.77 17.99
N ALA A 198 -8.32 -6.33 17.51
CA ALA A 198 -9.30 -7.19 16.83
C ALA A 198 -8.76 -7.78 15.51
N ALA A 199 -7.85 -7.06 14.84
CA ALA A 199 -7.23 -7.51 13.60
C ALA A 199 -6.11 -8.57 13.82
N GLN A 200 -5.59 -8.73 15.04
CA GLN A 200 -4.46 -9.60 15.34
C GLN A 200 -4.69 -11.07 14.94
N ALA A 201 -5.82 -11.65 15.36
CA ALA A 201 -6.07 -13.06 15.09
C ALA A 201 -6.34 -13.35 13.59
N PRO A 202 -7.17 -12.57 12.87
CA PRO A 202 -7.32 -12.71 11.42
C PRO A 202 -5.99 -12.53 10.66
N LEU A 203 -5.16 -11.57 11.06
CA LEU A 203 -3.87 -11.32 10.44
C LEU A 203 -2.91 -12.51 10.64
N ASN A 204 -2.82 -13.03 11.85
CA ASN A 204 -2.00 -14.20 12.14
C ASN A 204 -2.44 -15.42 11.30
N ALA A 205 -3.75 -15.63 11.15
CA ALA A 205 -4.27 -16.70 10.30
C ALA A 205 -3.90 -16.48 8.82
N MET A 206 -3.99 -15.25 8.33
CA MET A 206 -3.57 -14.88 6.97
C MET A 206 -2.08 -15.14 6.77
N VAL A 207 -1.23 -14.68 7.68
CA VAL A 207 0.23 -14.89 7.64
C VAL A 207 0.57 -16.38 7.54
N GLN A 208 -0.05 -17.21 8.39
CA GLN A 208 0.21 -18.66 8.37
C GLN A 208 -0.27 -19.31 7.07
N ARG A 209 -1.46 -18.94 6.59
CA ARG A 209 -1.95 -19.43 5.30
C ARG A 209 -1.02 -19.07 4.15
N CYS A 210 -0.52 -17.83 4.09
CA CYS A 210 0.39 -17.40 3.04
C CYS A 210 1.74 -18.13 3.11
N ARG A 211 2.26 -18.39 4.31
CA ARG A 211 3.47 -19.23 4.49
C ARG A 211 3.26 -20.65 3.95
N THR A 212 2.12 -21.27 4.23
CA THR A 212 1.79 -22.58 3.70
C THR A 212 1.60 -22.54 2.18
N LEU A 213 0.85 -21.56 1.66
CA LEU A 213 0.56 -21.45 0.23
C LEU A 213 1.82 -21.26 -0.62
N ARG A 214 2.77 -20.43 -0.18
CA ARG A 214 4.03 -20.23 -0.92
C ARG A 214 4.85 -21.50 -1.08
N GLU A 215 4.65 -22.49 -0.20
CA GLU A 215 5.32 -23.80 -0.27
C GLU A 215 4.49 -24.80 -1.10
N THR A 216 3.19 -24.86 -0.84
CA THR A 216 2.31 -25.88 -1.42
C THR A 216 1.92 -25.59 -2.87
N LEU A 217 1.78 -24.31 -3.26
CA LEU A 217 1.44 -23.93 -4.64
C LEU A 217 2.63 -23.89 -5.60
N GLN A 218 3.84 -23.91 -5.09
CA GLN A 218 5.06 -23.77 -5.88
C GLN A 218 5.17 -24.77 -7.06
N PRO A 219 4.89 -26.08 -6.90
CA PRO A 219 4.96 -27.02 -8.03
C PRO A 219 3.94 -26.68 -9.12
N GLN A 220 2.74 -26.27 -8.74
CA GLN A 220 1.68 -25.88 -9.68
C GLN A 220 2.04 -24.62 -10.45
N VAL A 221 2.56 -23.59 -9.75
CA VAL A 221 3.02 -22.33 -10.37
C VAL A 221 4.16 -22.60 -11.35
N LYS A 222 5.12 -23.46 -10.99
CA LYS A 222 6.22 -23.86 -11.87
C LYS A 222 5.72 -24.60 -13.13
N ALA A 223 4.77 -25.51 -12.98
CA ALA A 223 4.18 -26.22 -14.09
C ALA A 223 3.43 -25.27 -15.03
N LEU A 224 2.67 -24.32 -14.48
CA LEU A 224 1.97 -23.29 -15.24
C LEU A 224 2.95 -22.39 -16.00
N ALA A 225 4.02 -21.93 -15.36
CA ALA A 225 5.05 -21.12 -15.99
C ALA A 225 5.77 -21.85 -17.14
N ALA A 226 5.95 -23.17 -17.01
CA ALA A 226 6.55 -24.02 -18.04
C ALA A 226 5.61 -24.33 -19.23
N SER A 227 4.31 -24.01 -19.13
CA SER A 227 3.33 -24.31 -20.19
C SER A 227 3.49 -23.45 -21.46
N GLY A 228 4.37 -22.44 -21.45
CA GLY A 228 4.70 -21.64 -22.63
C GLY A 228 3.60 -20.70 -23.11
N PHE A 229 2.67 -20.31 -22.23
CA PHE A 229 1.66 -19.31 -22.57
C PHE A 229 2.31 -17.99 -22.99
N ARG A 230 1.80 -17.37 -24.03
CA ARG A 230 2.29 -16.08 -24.54
C ARG A 230 1.63 -14.89 -23.87
N ARG A 231 0.48 -15.11 -23.24
CA ARG A 231 -0.29 -14.05 -22.55
C ARG A 231 -0.93 -14.61 -21.30
N TYR A 232 -0.93 -13.79 -20.26
CA TYR A 232 -1.67 -14.01 -19.03
C TYR A 232 -2.70 -12.88 -18.92
N ILE A 233 -3.92 -13.23 -18.57
CA ILE A 233 -5.00 -12.27 -18.36
C ILE A 233 -5.44 -12.44 -16.92
N THR A 234 -5.36 -11.38 -16.15
CA THR A 234 -5.86 -11.32 -14.78
C THR A 234 -7.22 -10.67 -14.77
N LEU A 235 -8.16 -11.23 -14.03
CA LEU A 235 -9.52 -10.75 -13.93
C LEU A 235 -9.85 -10.47 -12.46
N GLY A 236 -10.44 -9.31 -12.19
CA GLY A 236 -10.87 -8.92 -10.85
C GLY A 236 -12.04 -7.95 -10.91
N GLY A 237 -12.94 -8.05 -9.94
CA GLY A 237 -14.05 -7.12 -9.73
C GLY A 237 -14.01 -6.52 -8.34
N SER A 238 -14.58 -5.33 -8.13
CA SER A 238 -14.58 -4.64 -6.84
C SER A 238 -13.16 -4.49 -6.26
N CYS A 239 -12.90 -4.98 -5.06
CA CYS A 239 -11.57 -4.93 -4.42
C CYS A 239 -10.47 -5.64 -5.21
N PHE A 240 -10.82 -6.64 -6.03
CA PHE A 240 -9.84 -7.36 -6.84
C PHE A 240 -9.47 -6.64 -8.15
N THR A 241 -10.13 -5.53 -8.51
CA THR A 241 -9.79 -4.76 -9.72
C THR A 241 -8.35 -4.24 -9.63
N GLY A 242 -8.00 -3.54 -8.55
CA GLY A 242 -6.64 -3.02 -8.36
C GLY A 242 -5.57 -4.13 -8.25
N LEU A 243 -5.92 -5.30 -7.70
CA LEU A 243 -5.03 -6.45 -7.66
C LEU A 243 -4.83 -7.07 -9.05
N ALA A 244 -5.87 -7.11 -9.87
CA ALA A 244 -5.78 -7.60 -11.25
C ALA A 244 -4.97 -6.64 -12.14
N GLU A 245 -5.11 -5.33 -11.94
CA GLU A 245 -4.29 -4.31 -12.60
C GLU A 245 -2.81 -4.49 -12.23
N GLU A 246 -2.48 -4.63 -10.95
CA GLU A 246 -1.11 -4.87 -10.48
C GLU A 246 -0.53 -6.16 -11.06
N ALA A 247 -1.29 -7.24 -11.06
CA ALA A 247 -0.85 -8.53 -11.60
C ALA A 247 -0.72 -8.56 -13.13
N SER A 248 -1.14 -7.49 -13.82
CA SER A 248 -1.07 -7.36 -15.29
C SER A 248 0.16 -6.58 -15.77
N LEU A 249 0.92 -5.98 -14.84
CA LEU A 249 2.17 -5.26 -15.13
C LEU A 249 3.32 -6.24 -15.36
#